data_cc1bbc693df0e089fcdb353f50ac79ee
#
_entry.id   cc1bbc693df0e089fcdb353f50ac79ee
#
_cell.length_a   1.000
_cell.length_b   1.000
_cell.length_c   1.000
_cell.angle_alpha   90.00
_cell.angle_beta   90.00
_cell.angle_gamma   90.00
#
_symmetry.space_group_name_H-M   'P 1'
#
loop_
_entity.id
_entity.type
_entity.pdbx_description
1 polymer ?
#
loop_
_entity_poly.entity_id
_entity_poly.type
_entity_poly.pdbx_seq_one_letter_code
_entity_poly.pdbx_strand_id
1 'polypeptide(L)'
;AYDGKIEAQKSEDLCLEANLNAQQYIVRHRYYSKEKDFGITLSNRSGLMEEAEFKIESLKEPLKKPCYIPAYTFFLDYQGDVLMCPHDWGKKLILGNLNQNKLLDIWFSKKSMSIRKMLNNSNRNFSPCNICDVDGTMMGEKNSIYFN
;
A
#
# COMPACT_ATOMS: atom_id res chain seq x y z
N ALA A 1 16.47 1.91 17.89
CA ALA A 1 15.07 1.47 17.90
C ALA A 1 14.19 2.64 17.46
N TYR A 2 13.23 2.40 16.58
CA TYR A 2 12.25 3.41 16.15
C TYR A 2 11.30 3.74 17.30
N ASP A 3 11.26 5.00 17.72
CA ASP A 3 10.28 5.47 18.71
C ASP A 3 9.17 6.24 18.01
N GLY A 4 8.08 5.54 17.75
CA GLY A 4 6.92 6.10 17.06
C GLY A 4 6.24 7.27 17.79
N LYS A 5 6.44 7.43 19.10
CA LYS A 5 5.94 8.57 19.86
C LYS A 5 6.74 9.83 19.57
N ILE A 6 8.05 9.72 19.53
CA ILE A 6 8.94 10.83 19.19
C ILE A 6 8.67 11.33 17.78
N GLU A 7 8.51 10.42 16.81
CA GLU A 7 8.22 10.79 15.43
C GLU A 7 6.82 11.42 15.26
N ALA A 8 5.83 10.94 16.01
CA ALA A 8 4.51 11.54 16.01
C ALA A 8 4.54 12.97 16.57
N GLN A 9 5.25 13.19 17.70
CA GLN A 9 5.41 14.53 18.27
C GLN A 9 6.11 15.49 17.31
N LYS A 10 7.21 15.06 16.68
CA LYS A 10 7.88 15.87 15.65
C LYS A 10 6.95 16.26 14.51
N SER A 11 6.07 15.35 14.10
CA SER A 11 5.09 15.63 13.02
C SER A 11 4.06 16.69 13.45
N GLU A 12 3.61 16.63 14.70
CA GLU A 12 2.72 17.65 15.28
C GLU A 12 3.41 19.01 15.36
N ASP A 13 4.64 19.04 15.85
CA ASP A 13 5.44 20.26 15.99
C ASP A 13 5.64 20.93 14.61
N LEU A 14 5.97 20.16 13.57
CA LEU A 14 6.09 20.67 12.19
C LEU A 14 4.78 21.24 11.66
N CYS A 15 3.63 20.63 11.97
CA CYS A 15 2.34 21.15 11.57
C CYS A 15 2.03 22.48 12.26
N LEU A 16 2.38 22.60 13.55
CA LEU A 16 2.23 23.85 14.31
C LEU A 16 3.15 24.96 13.80
N GLU A 17 4.42 24.65 13.51
CA GLU A 17 5.37 25.58 12.89
C GLU A 17 4.87 26.08 11.52
N ALA A 18 4.18 25.22 10.75
CA ALA A 18 3.56 25.59 9.49
C ALA A 18 2.23 26.36 9.64
N ASN A 19 1.85 26.75 10.87
CA ASN A 19 0.57 27.40 11.20
C ASN A 19 -0.67 26.62 10.71
N LEU A 20 -0.60 25.31 10.68
CA LEU A 20 -1.74 24.46 10.37
C LEU A 20 -2.61 24.28 11.63
N ASN A 21 -3.91 24.38 11.47
CA ASN A 21 -4.82 24.09 12.57
C ASN A 21 -5.26 22.62 12.58
N ALA A 22 -5.81 22.13 13.68
CA ALA A 22 -6.20 20.73 13.86
C ALA A 22 -7.26 20.21 12.84
N GLN A 23 -7.88 21.08 12.07
CA GLN A 23 -8.80 20.70 10.99
C GLN A 23 -8.07 20.44 9.65
N GLN A 24 -6.85 20.92 9.51
CA GLN A 24 -6.05 20.84 8.29
C GLN A 24 -5.11 19.63 8.26
N TYR A 25 -4.87 18.97 9.39
CA TYR A 25 -4.03 17.80 9.47
C TYR A 25 -4.54 16.76 10.45
N ILE A 26 -4.17 15.52 10.24
CA ILE A 26 -4.40 14.41 11.17
C ILE A 26 -3.09 13.66 11.34
N VAL A 27 -2.52 13.71 12.54
CA VAL A 27 -1.39 12.86 12.90
C VAL A 27 -1.91 11.50 13.35
N ARG A 28 -1.60 10.46 12.60
CA ARG A 28 -1.98 9.09 12.94
C ARG A 28 -0.82 8.40 13.64
N HIS A 29 -0.93 8.25 14.94
CA HIS A 29 0.02 7.48 15.74
C HIS A 29 -0.09 5.99 15.38
N ARG A 30 0.96 5.44 14.77
CA ARG A 30 1.05 4.02 14.41
C ARG A 30 2.25 3.40 15.08
N TYR A 31 2.17 3.22 16.38
CA TYR A 31 3.17 2.46 17.12
C TYR A 31 2.54 1.21 17.71
N TYR A 32 3.31 0.14 17.64
CA TYR A 32 2.98 -1.13 18.24
C TYR A 32 3.66 -1.24 19.60
N SER A 33 2.91 -1.63 20.63
CA SER A 33 3.51 -2.12 21.86
C SER A 33 2.89 -3.47 22.20
N LYS A 34 3.67 -4.36 22.82
CA LYS A 34 3.15 -5.65 23.31
C LYS A 34 2.01 -5.48 24.33
N GLU A 35 1.87 -4.29 24.90
CA GLU A 35 0.90 -3.95 25.94
C GLU A 35 -0.40 -3.35 25.38
N LYS A 36 -0.41 -2.92 24.13
CA LYS A 36 -1.56 -2.31 23.47
C LYS A 36 -1.72 -2.90 22.08
N ASP A 37 -2.47 -3.99 22.00
CA ASP A 37 -3.00 -4.49 20.75
C ASP A 37 -4.16 -3.60 20.30
N PHE A 38 -3.93 -2.81 19.26
CA PHE A 38 -4.97 -1.96 18.67
C PHE A 38 -5.86 -2.71 17.68
N GLY A 39 -5.79 -4.05 17.64
CA GLY A 39 -6.51 -4.87 16.67
C GLY A 39 -6.06 -4.64 15.22
N ILE A 40 -4.89 -4.02 15.03
CA ILE A 40 -4.34 -3.79 13.69
C ILE A 40 -3.44 -4.95 13.33
N THR A 41 -3.91 -5.80 12.47
CA THR A 41 -3.07 -6.83 11.85
C THR A 41 -2.11 -6.16 10.85
N LEU A 42 -0.82 -6.26 11.11
CA LEU A 42 0.18 -5.81 10.16
C LEU A 42 0.25 -6.80 8.99
N SER A 43 0.21 -6.30 7.77
CA SER A 43 0.47 -7.15 6.59
C SER A 43 1.98 -7.38 6.42
N ASN A 44 2.34 -8.43 5.70
CA ASN A 44 3.73 -8.76 5.39
C ASN A 44 4.42 -7.76 4.44
N ARG A 45 3.71 -6.70 4.01
CA ARG A 45 4.21 -5.67 3.08
C ARG A 45 4.89 -6.25 1.85
N SER A 46 4.23 -7.28 1.26
CA SER A 46 4.75 -8.01 0.11
C SER A 46 6.14 -8.59 0.36
N GLY A 47 6.33 -9.15 1.54
CA GLY A 47 7.52 -9.86 1.99
C GLY A 47 8.58 -9.02 2.68
N LEU A 48 8.48 -7.68 2.71
CA LEU A 48 9.49 -6.85 3.38
C LEU A 48 9.49 -6.98 4.90
N MET A 49 8.37 -7.40 5.50
CA MET A 49 8.28 -7.56 6.95
C MET A 49 8.84 -8.89 7.45
N GLU A 50 9.26 -9.78 6.55
CA GLU A 50 9.88 -11.06 6.90
C GLU A 50 11.29 -10.85 7.52
N GLU A 51 12.05 -9.91 6.97
CA GLU A 51 13.38 -9.55 7.44
C GLU A 51 13.37 -8.49 8.55
N ALA A 52 12.21 -7.86 8.79
CA ALA A 52 12.04 -6.84 9.79
C ALA A 52 11.87 -7.43 11.20
N GLU A 53 11.94 -6.58 12.22
CA GLU A 53 11.75 -6.93 13.63
C GLU A 53 10.46 -7.74 13.89
N PHE A 54 9.43 -7.56 13.07
CA PHE A 54 8.13 -8.19 13.21
C PHE A 54 8.06 -9.64 12.70
N LYS A 55 9.00 -10.08 11.87
CA LYS A 55 9.09 -11.46 11.32
C LYS A 55 7.76 -11.98 10.77
N ILE A 56 7.04 -11.15 10.01
CA ILE A 56 5.79 -11.55 9.38
C ILE A 56 6.14 -12.31 8.10
N GLU A 57 5.88 -13.62 8.11
CA GLU A 57 6.25 -14.52 7.01
C GLU A 57 5.52 -14.18 5.71
N SER A 58 6.23 -14.38 4.61
CA SER A 58 5.66 -14.36 3.27
C SER A 58 4.75 -15.57 3.05
N LEU A 59 3.70 -15.39 2.25
CA LEU A 59 2.88 -16.52 1.86
C LEU A 59 3.68 -17.47 0.96
N LYS A 60 3.50 -18.78 1.17
CA LYS A 60 4.09 -19.83 0.33
C LYS A 60 3.33 -20.00 -0.99
N GLU A 61 2.03 -19.72 -0.97
CA GLU A 61 1.16 -19.76 -2.14
C GLU A 61 0.34 -18.48 -2.21
N PRO A 62 0.06 -17.97 -3.42
CA PRO A 62 -0.76 -16.78 -3.62
C PRO A 62 -2.18 -16.96 -3.09
N LEU A 63 -2.76 -15.89 -2.56
CA LEU A 63 -4.18 -15.89 -2.20
C LEU A 63 -5.05 -16.12 -3.44
N LYS A 64 -5.98 -17.09 -3.35
CA LYS A 64 -6.94 -17.45 -4.42
C LYS A 64 -8.21 -16.59 -4.35
N LYS A 65 -8.03 -15.26 -4.30
CA LYS A 65 -9.13 -14.30 -4.24
C LYS A 65 -8.75 -13.00 -4.97
N PRO A 66 -9.72 -12.23 -5.46
CA PRO A 66 -9.44 -10.99 -6.16
C PRO A 66 -8.77 -9.95 -5.25
N CYS A 67 -8.16 -8.95 -5.87
CA CYS A 67 -7.66 -7.77 -5.18
C CYS A 67 -8.08 -6.51 -5.95
N TYR A 68 -8.92 -5.70 -5.33
CA TYR A 68 -9.45 -4.49 -5.94
C TYR A 68 -8.67 -3.22 -5.62
N ILE A 69 -7.67 -3.29 -4.73
CA ILE A 69 -6.88 -2.12 -4.31
C ILE A 69 -6.37 -1.32 -5.52
N PRO A 70 -5.74 -1.92 -6.55
CA PRO A 70 -5.23 -1.17 -7.68
C PRO A 70 -6.31 -0.62 -8.64
N ALA A 71 -7.57 -0.99 -8.45
CA ALA A 71 -8.68 -0.44 -9.23
C ALA A 71 -9.12 0.95 -8.74
N TYR A 72 -8.77 1.31 -7.49
CA TYR A 72 -9.19 2.57 -6.84
C TYR A 72 -8.04 3.45 -6.44
N THR A 73 -6.86 2.88 -6.28
CA THR A 73 -5.72 3.60 -5.74
C THR A 73 -4.51 3.43 -6.64
N PHE A 74 -3.70 4.45 -6.66
CA PHE A 74 -2.30 4.34 -6.99
C PHE A 74 -1.50 4.88 -5.80
N PHE A 75 -0.28 4.46 -5.69
CA PHE A 75 0.62 4.94 -4.67
C PHE A 75 1.78 5.67 -5.35
N LEU A 76 2.06 6.87 -4.89
CA LEU A 76 3.14 7.72 -5.41
C LEU A 76 4.20 7.86 -4.34
N ASP A 77 5.44 7.60 -4.69
CA ASP A 77 6.54 7.86 -3.78
C ASP A 77 7.20 9.23 -4.03
N TYR A 78 8.15 9.59 -3.16
CA TYR A 78 8.84 10.87 -3.22
C TYR A 78 9.76 11.05 -4.45
N GLN A 79 10.11 9.96 -5.14
CA GLN A 79 10.90 9.97 -6.38
C GLN A 79 10.03 10.11 -7.64
N GLY A 80 8.71 10.14 -7.45
CA GLY A 80 7.74 10.21 -8.54
C GLY A 80 7.37 8.83 -9.11
N ASP A 81 7.83 7.73 -8.51
CA ASP A 81 7.45 6.39 -8.94
C ASP A 81 6.00 6.10 -8.58
N VAL A 82 5.25 5.67 -9.57
CA VAL A 82 3.87 5.22 -9.41
C VAL A 82 3.87 3.71 -9.19
N LEU A 83 3.50 3.31 -7.98
CA LEU A 83 3.39 1.92 -7.57
C LEU A 83 1.94 1.44 -7.72
N MET A 84 1.78 0.17 -8.00
CA MET A 84 0.45 -0.43 -8.14
C MET A 84 -0.33 -0.43 -6.82
N CYS A 85 0.35 -0.56 -5.68
CA CYS A 85 -0.29 -0.84 -4.40
C CYS A 85 0.52 -0.23 -3.25
N PRO A 86 -0.15 0.33 -2.20
CA PRO A 86 0.54 0.84 -1.01
C PRO A 86 1.21 -0.25 -0.15
N HIS A 87 1.00 -1.53 -0.47
CA HIS A 87 1.66 -2.64 0.22
C HIS A 87 2.96 -3.11 -0.47
N ASP A 88 3.24 -2.64 -1.68
CA ASP A 88 4.49 -2.93 -2.39
C ASP A 88 5.63 -2.02 -1.93
N TRP A 89 6.04 -2.16 -0.68
CA TRP A 89 7.10 -1.36 -0.10
C TRP A 89 8.47 -1.62 -0.73
N GLY A 90 8.66 -2.80 -1.29
CA GLY A 90 9.86 -3.17 -2.03
C GLY A 90 9.94 -2.60 -3.43
N LYS A 91 8.94 -1.83 -3.86
CA LYS A 91 8.85 -1.25 -5.21
C LYS A 91 9.09 -2.27 -6.32
N LYS A 92 8.58 -3.50 -6.12
CA LYS A 92 8.77 -4.61 -7.07
C LYS A 92 7.97 -4.41 -8.35
N LEU A 93 6.90 -3.59 -8.29
CA LEU A 93 6.01 -3.36 -9.43
C LEU A 93 5.73 -1.86 -9.63
N ILE A 94 6.69 -1.17 -10.23
CA ILE A 94 6.56 0.22 -10.65
C ILE A 94 5.77 0.27 -11.97
N LEU A 95 4.73 1.08 -12.02
CA LEU A 95 3.88 1.28 -13.20
C LEU A 95 4.41 2.35 -14.15
N GLY A 96 5.07 3.37 -13.62
CA GLY A 96 5.66 4.49 -14.33
C GLY A 96 6.20 5.53 -13.37
N ASN A 97 6.64 6.68 -13.89
CA ASN A 97 7.16 7.77 -13.08
C ASN A 97 6.57 9.12 -13.54
N LEU A 98 6.03 9.90 -12.61
CA LEU A 98 5.36 11.18 -12.92
C LEU A 98 6.30 12.29 -13.38
N ASN A 99 7.61 12.14 -13.20
CA ASN A 99 8.59 13.04 -13.79
C ASN A 99 8.75 12.82 -15.31
N GLN A 100 8.24 11.69 -15.84
CA GLN A 100 8.41 11.28 -17.24
C GLN A 100 7.08 11.10 -17.97
N ASN A 101 6.03 10.73 -17.24
CA ASN A 101 4.74 10.35 -17.80
C ASN A 101 3.60 11.10 -17.13
N LYS A 102 2.50 11.32 -17.86
CA LYS A 102 1.25 11.83 -17.27
C LYS A 102 0.57 10.71 -16.47
N LEU A 103 -0.08 11.04 -15.37
CA LEU A 103 -0.77 10.08 -14.50
C LEU A 103 -1.77 9.21 -15.26
N LEU A 104 -2.58 9.82 -16.14
CA LEU A 104 -3.60 9.08 -16.91
C LEU A 104 -2.98 8.11 -17.91
N ASP A 105 -1.82 8.44 -18.49
CA ASP A 105 -1.10 7.55 -19.39
C ASP A 105 -0.60 6.30 -18.64
N ILE A 106 -0.12 6.48 -17.40
CA ILE A 106 0.28 5.37 -16.52
C ILE A 106 -0.95 4.56 -16.11
N TRP A 107 -2.04 5.25 -15.70
CA TRP A 107 -3.26 4.60 -15.22
C TRP A 107 -3.91 3.71 -16.29
N PHE A 108 -3.99 4.20 -17.52
CA PHE A 108 -4.57 3.50 -18.67
C PHE A 108 -3.56 2.72 -19.50
N SER A 109 -2.31 2.61 -19.04
CA SER A 109 -1.30 1.81 -19.74
C SER A 109 -1.72 0.34 -19.85
N LYS A 110 -1.28 -0.33 -20.90
CA LYS A 110 -1.52 -1.78 -21.09
C LYS A 110 -1.06 -2.57 -19.85
N LYS A 111 0.08 -2.19 -19.25
CA LYS A 111 0.63 -2.81 -18.05
C LYS A 111 -0.34 -2.69 -16.88
N SER A 112 -0.80 -1.47 -16.55
CA SER A 112 -1.70 -1.21 -15.45
C SER A 112 -3.06 -1.90 -15.62
N MET A 113 -3.61 -1.86 -16.83
CA MET A 113 -4.88 -2.53 -17.15
C MET A 113 -4.78 -4.05 -17.05
N SER A 114 -3.70 -4.64 -17.58
CA SER A 114 -3.48 -6.09 -17.51
C SER A 114 -3.37 -6.58 -16.07
N ILE A 115 -2.64 -5.85 -15.22
CA ILE A 115 -2.49 -6.18 -13.81
C ILE A 115 -3.83 -6.13 -13.08
N ARG A 116 -4.62 -5.07 -13.26
CA ARG A 116 -5.97 -4.97 -12.68
C ARG A 116 -6.86 -6.12 -13.12
N LYS A 117 -6.84 -6.46 -14.39
CA LYS A 117 -7.60 -7.61 -14.92
C LYS A 117 -7.16 -8.94 -14.30
N MET A 118 -5.84 -9.17 -14.16
CA MET A 118 -5.34 -10.37 -13.49
C MET A 118 -5.82 -10.44 -12.04
N LEU A 119 -5.71 -9.35 -11.30
CA LEU A 119 -6.11 -9.28 -9.88
C LEU A 119 -7.61 -9.42 -9.68
N ASN A 120 -8.44 -8.85 -10.55
CA ASN A 120 -9.89 -9.05 -10.55
C ASN A 120 -10.27 -10.52 -10.75
N ASN A 121 -9.51 -11.24 -11.57
CA ASN A 121 -9.69 -12.66 -11.84
C ASN A 121 -8.95 -13.57 -10.84
N SER A 122 -8.60 -13.07 -9.66
CA SER A 122 -7.92 -13.82 -8.60
C SER A 122 -6.54 -14.35 -8.99
N ASN A 123 -5.97 -13.87 -10.09
CA ASN A 123 -4.63 -14.26 -10.50
C ASN A 123 -3.59 -13.37 -9.82
N ARG A 124 -2.98 -13.90 -8.77
CA ARG A 124 -1.91 -13.27 -8.01
C ARG A 124 -0.54 -13.95 -8.22
N ASN A 125 -0.37 -14.76 -9.27
CA ASN A 125 0.84 -15.52 -9.56
C ASN A 125 1.98 -14.66 -10.14
N PHE A 126 2.16 -13.46 -9.65
CA PHE A 126 3.24 -12.55 -10.05
C PHE A 126 3.73 -11.73 -8.86
N SER A 127 5.00 -11.31 -8.91
CA SER A 127 5.59 -10.44 -7.88
C SER A 127 4.98 -9.03 -7.95
N PRO A 128 4.68 -8.43 -6.79
CA PRO A 128 4.84 -8.90 -5.43
C PRO A 128 3.60 -9.62 -4.85
N CYS A 129 2.55 -9.81 -5.66
CA CYS A 129 1.25 -10.30 -5.19
C CYS A 129 1.25 -11.79 -4.80
N ASN A 130 2.22 -12.55 -5.30
CA ASN A 130 2.33 -13.98 -5.04
C ASN A 130 2.70 -14.32 -3.58
N ILE A 131 3.26 -13.38 -2.84
CA ILE A 131 3.65 -13.55 -1.44
C ILE A 131 2.88 -12.63 -0.49
N CYS A 132 1.98 -11.80 -1.03
CA CYS A 132 1.24 -10.79 -0.28
C CYS A 132 0.06 -11.41 0.48
N ASP A 133 -0.04 -11.09 1.78
CA ASP A 133 -1.10 -11.56 2.68
C ASP A 133 -2.34 -10.66 2.72
N VAL A 134 -2.32 -9.53 2.01
CA VAL A 134 -3.42 -8.58 2.02
C VAL A 134 -4.64 -9.14 1.29
N ASP A 135 -5.78 -9.17 1.97
CA ASP A 135 -7.04 -9.65 1.41
C ASP A 135 -7.39 -8.92 0.10
N GLY A 136 -7.41 -7.60 0.14
CA GLY A 136 -7.64 -6.77 -1.05
C GLY A 136 -9.10 -6.67 -1.51
N THR A 137 -10.04 -7.35 -0.84
CA THR A 137 -11.48 -7.33 -1.18
C THR A 137 -12.28 -6.31 -0.37
N MET A 138 -11.69 -5.73 0.69
CA MET A 138 -12.39 -4.84 1.64
C MET A 138 -13.02 -3.59 1.01
N MET A 139 -12.48 -3.13 -0.10
CA MET A 139 -13.03 -2.00 -0.86
C MET A 139 -13.19 -2.40 -2.32
N GLY A 140 -14.29 -2.00 -2.93
CA GLY A 140 -14.43 -2.07 -4.36
C GLY A 140 -15.13 -3.29 -4.91
N GLU A 141 -15.47 -4.29 -4.12
CA GLU A 141 -16.17 -5.48 -4.59
C GLU A 141 -17.45 -5.13 -5.37
N LYS A 142 -18.27 -4.23 -4.82
CA LYS A 142 -19.52 -3.80 -5.45
C LYS A 142 -19.36 -3.13 -6.81
N ASN A 143 -18.20 -2.51 -7.02
CA ASN A 143 -17.90 -1.75 -8.24
C ASN A 143 -16.95 -2.50 -9.17
N SER A 144 -16.49 -3.68 -8.80
CA SER A 144 -15.52 -4.47 -9.59
C SER A 144 -16.04 -4.83 -10.98
N ILE A 145 -17.35 -4.93 -11.14
CA ILE A 145 -18.01 -5.18 -12.43
C ILE A 145 -17.72 -4.11 -13.50
N TYR A 146 -17.37 -2.88 -13.07
CA TYR A 146 -17.05 -1.78 -13.99
C TYR A 146 -15.58 -1.76 -14.44
N PHE A 147 -14.75 -2.68 -13.93
CA PHE A 147 -13.31 -2.74 -14.23
C PHE A 147 -12.88 -4.01 -14.99
N ASN A 148 -13.86 -4.80 -15.43
CA ASN A 148 -13.65 -6.00 -16.24
C ASN A 148 -13.67 -5.69 -17.74
#